data_b49281eccd3cb966ca9254555338ee16
#
_entry.id   b49281eccd3cb966ca9254555338ee16
#
_cell.length_a   1.000
_cell.length_b   1.000
_cell.length_c   1.000
_cell.angle_alpha   90.00
_cell.angle_beta   90.00
_cell.angle_gamma   90.00
#
_symmetry.space_group_name_H-M   'P 1'
#
loop_
_entity.id
_entity.type
_entity.pdbx_description
1 polymer ?
#
loop_
_entity_poly.entity_id
_entity_poly.type
_entity_poly.pdbx_seq_one_letter_code
_entity_poly.pdbx_strand_id
1 'polypeptide(L)'
;GFPDASLSIFKKTLGSTQFVTISEPNFGQLYEGDGSGDHRLYQEVALGFGGYKALKLLGIKPAVIQLNETATIFAAFARLDELCANGMNLYEAIVYVRKHTLYTNHTLLQAAEPEFHRSQFEKLGLPNIKSNAVRCWLMEQFRNDRLRPNLLAIELTEAKNGVSKLHARVANFRDRNNDKVKFQAITNGIDLETWVLPETLQTYRNHGIIDKFGLPTNDFSEKLDSLSSTDLRYLKKLGRKELNRVLL
;
A
#
# COMPACT_ATOMS: atom_id res chain seq x y z
N GLY A 1 6.89 -13.63 -22.65
CA GLY A 1 6.35 -13.80 -21.30
C GLY A 1 7.09 -12.94 -20.31
N PHE A 2 6.62 -12.89 -19.06
CA PHE A 2 7.46 -12.36 -17.98
C PHE A 2 8.79 -13.11 -18.05
N PRO A 3 9.95 -12.43 -18.14
CA PRO A 3 11.22 -13.13 -18.09
C PRO A 3 11.23 -13.98 -16.82
N ASP A 4 11.91 -15.12 -16.85
CA ASP A 4 12.12 -15.95 -15.65
C ASP A 4 12.83 -15.07 -14.61
N ALA A 5 12.04 -14.32 -13.82
CA ALA A 5 12.54 -13.36 -12.88
C ALA A 5 13.00 -14.13 -11.63
N SER A 6 14.28 -14.05 -11.34
CA SER A 6 14.82 -14.55 -10.08
C SER A 6 14.74 -13.45 -9.03
N LEU A 7 13.79 -13.59 -8.08
CA LEU A 7 13.64 -12.66 -6.98
C LEU A 7 14.59 -13.03 -5.83
N SER A 8 15.44 -12.09 -5.42
CA SER A 8 16.19 -12.18 -4.18
C SER A 8 15.30 -11.80 -3.00
N ILE A 9 15.29 -12.63 -1.95
CA ILE A 9 14.48 -12.42 -0.75
C ILE A 9 15.42 -12.06 0.40
N PHE A 10 15.18 -10.93 1.03
CA PHE A 10 15.90 -10.50 2.23
C PHE A 10 14.94 -10.44 3.41
N LYS A 11 15.39 -10.91 4.58
CA LYS A 11 14.61 -10.89 5.81
C LYS A 11 15.41 -10.25 6.92
N LYS A 12 14.79 -9.30 7.63
CA LYS A 12 15.30 -8.68 8.85
C LYS A 12 14.22 -8.72 9.93
N THR A 13 14.60 -9.06 11.15
CA THR A 13 13.70 -9.05 12.30
C THR A 13 14.10 -7.92 13.24
N LEU A 14 13.12 -7.09 13.63
CA LEU A 14 13.26 -6.03 14.62
C LEU A 14 12.15 -6.21 15.68
N GLY A 15 12.51 -6.62 16.87
CA GLY A 15 11.53 -7.01 17.90
C GLY A 15 10.64 -8.15 17.42
N SER A 16 9.33 -7.96 17.45
CA SER A 16 8.33 -8.91 16.94
C SER A 16 8.04 -8.76 15.43
N THR A 17 8.57 -7.70 14.80
CA THR A 17 8.29 -7.38 13.38
C THR A 17 9.32 -8.01 12.47
N GLN A 18 8.86 -8.64 11.41
CA GLN A 18 9.68 -9.18 10.35
C GLN A 18 9.52 -8.33 9.09
N PHE A 19 10.63 -7.81 8.60
CA PHE A 19 10.72 -7.11 7.32
C PHE A 19 11.17 -8.14 6.27
N VAL A 20 10.33 -8.31 5.25
CA VAL A 20 10.66 -9.16 4.10
C VAL A 20 10.67 -8.27 2.88
N THR A 21 11.82 -8.18 2.22
CA THR A 21 11.97 -7.43 0.98
C THR A 21 12.30 -8.38 -0.15
N ILE A 22 11.77 -8.07 -1.32
CA ILE A 22 12.11 -8.76 -2.57
C ILE A 22 12.83 -7.78 -3.48
N SER A 23 13.82 -8.24 -4.20
CA SER A 23 14.60 -7.44 -5.14
C SER A 23 14.84 -8.22 -6.42
N GLU A 24 14.84 -7.50 -7.53
CA GLU A 24 15.12 -8.01 -8.86
C GLU A 24 15.80 -6.90 -9.67
N PRO A 25 16.87 -7.20 -10.46
CA PRO A 25 17.65 -6.17 -11.16
C PRO A 25 16.84 -5.26 -12.09
N ASN A 26 15.75 -5.78 -12.66
CA ASN A 26 14.93 -5.04 -13.61
C ASN A 26 13.76 -4.28 -12.97
N PHE A 27 13.67 -4.22 -11.64
CA PHE A 27 12.60 -3.43 -10.99
C PHE A 27 12.70 -1.95 -11.31
N GLY A 28 13.92 -1.42 -11.52
CA GLY A 28 14.12 -0.03 -11.82
C GLY A 28 13.59 0.90 -10.72
N GLN A 29 13.32 2.14 -11.10
CA GLN A 29 12.73 3.13 -10.19
C GLN A 29 11.20 3.04 -10.21
N LEU A 30 10.55 3.49 -9.12
CA LEU A 30 9.11 3.35 -8.91
C LEU A 30 8.25 4.01 -10.01
N TYR A 31 8.71 5.10 -10.58
CA TYR A 31 7.99 5.88 -11.60
C TYR A 31 8.71 5.91 -12.96
N GLU A 32 9.67 5.04 -13.16
CA GLU A 32 10.24 4.83 -14.49
C GLU A 32 9.26 4.09 -15.38
N GLY A 33 9.10 4.55 -16.59
CA GLY A 33 8.27 3.88 -17.58
C GLY A 33 8.57 4.39 -18.96
N ASP A 34 8.47 3.49 -19.91
CA ASP A 34 8.51 3.79 -21.35
C ASP A 34 7.19 4.39 -21.87
N GLY A 35 6.27 4.73 -20.96
CA GLY A 35 4.91 5.19 -21.30
C GLY A 35 3.94 4.07 -21.67
N SER A 36 4.40 2.82 -21.84
CA SER A 36 3.53 1.67 -22.18
C SER A 36 2.75 1.12 -20.99
N GLY A 37 3.24 1.33 -19.77
CA GLY A 37 2.74 0.73 -18.54
C GLY A 37 3.16 -0.73 -18.34
N ASP A 38 3.88 -1.33 -19.29
CA ASP A 38 4.32 -2.73 -19.19
C ASP A 38 5.26 -2.95 -18.00
N HIS A 39 6.20 -2.02 -17.81
CA HIS A 39 7.13 -2.09 -16.68
C HIS A 39 6.39 -1.96 -15.35
N ARG A 40 5.42 -1.08 -15.26
CA ARG A 40 4.59 -0.92 -14.06
C ARG A 40 3.79 -2.18 -13.74
N LEU A 41 3.16 -2.79 -14.74
CA LEU A 41 2.46 -4.07 -14.57
C LEU A 41 3.42 -5.16 -14.07
N TYR A 42 4.63 -5.22 -14.65
CA TYR A 42 5.67 -6.16 -14.21
C TYR A 42 6.01 -5.96 -12.72
N GLN A 43 6.27 -4.73 -12.30
CA GLN A 43 6.59 -4.40 -10.90
C GLN A 43 5.46 -4.83 -9.96
N GLU A 44 4.20 -4.53 -10.28
CA GLU A 44 3.06 -4.84 -9.42
C GLU A 44 2.79 -6.36 -9.33
N VAL A 45 2.93 -7.06 -10.45
CA VAL A 45 2.80 -8.52 -10.48
C VAL A 45 3.93 -9.17 -9.68
N ALA A 46 5.18 -8.73 -9.88
CA ALA A 46 6.32 -9.25 -9.14
C ALA A 46 6.20 -8.96 -7.64
N LEU A 47 5.74 -7.76 -7.25
CA LEU A 47 5.48 -7.43 -5.86
C LEU A 47 4.38 -8.31 -5.26
N GLY A 48 3.25 -8.47 -5.93
CA GLY A 48 2.11 -9.20 -5.40
C GLY A 48 2.33 -10.72 -5.38
N PHE A 49 2.51 -11.33 -6.54
CA PHE A 49 2.74 -12.79 -6.63
C PHE A 49 4.09 -13.19 -6.02
N GLY A 50 5.16 -12.45 -6.33
CA GLY A 50 6.50 -12.70 -5.81
C GLY A 50 6.56 -12.53 -4.29
N GLY A 51 5.98 -11.45 -3.76
CA GLY A 51 5.89 -11.20 -2.34
C GLY A 51 5.11 -12.28 -1.59
N TYR A 52 3.96 -12.70 -2.12
CA TYR A 52 3.18 -13.79 -1.51
C TYR A 52 3.93 -15.12 -1.52
N LYS A 53 4.61 -15.45 -2.63
CA LYS A 53 5.48 -16.64 -2.70
C LYS A 53 6.65 -16.56 -1.71
N ALA A 54 7.25 -15.38 -1.53
CA ALA A 54 8.34 -15.17 -0.58
C ALA A 54 7.88 -15.47 0.86
N LEU A 55 6.69 -15.00 1.26
CA LEU A 55 6.11 -15.33 2.57
C LEU A 55 5.97 -16.85 2.74
N LYS A 56 5.49 -17.55 1.74
CA LYS A 56 5.35 -19.02 1.78
C LYS A 56 6.69 -19.73 1.91
N LEU A 57 7.71 -19.34 1.14
CA LEU A 57 9.05 -19.91 1.21
C LEU A 57 9.68 -19.70 2.60
N LEU A 58 9.34 -18.61 3.27
CA LEU A 58 9.77 -18.32 4.63
C LEU A 58 8.89 -19.00 5.71
N GLY A 59 7.90 -19.81 5.32
CA GLY A 59 6.97 -20.46 6.25
C GLY A 59 5.97 -19.53 6.91
N ILE A 60 5.85 -18.29 6.43
CA ILE A 60 4.93 -17.28 6.97
C ILE A 60 3.55 -17.48 6.36
N LYS A 61 2.55 -17.71 7.22
CA LYS A 61 1.14 -17.87 6.85
C LYS A 61 0.33 -16.71 7.42
N PRO A 62 0.13 -15.60 6.67
CA PRO A 62 -0.58 -14.45 7.20
C PRO A 62 -2.07 -14.79 7.41
N ALA A 63 -2.60 -14.51 8.61
CA ALA A 63 -4.03 -14.59 8.86
C ALA A 63 -4.77 -13.53 8.03
N VAL A 64 -4.24 -12.32 8.02
CA VAL A 64 -4.77 -11.17 7.26
C VAL A 64 -3.68 -10.56 6.40
N ILE A 65 -4.02 -10.12 5.20
CA ILE A 65 -3.15 -9.35 4.31
C ILE A 65 -3.71 -7.94 4.23
N GLN A 66 -2.88 -6.94 4.53
CA GLN A 66 -3.22 -5.54 4.26
C GLN A 66 -2.57 -5.10 2.96
N LEU A 67 -3.39 -4.70 2.01
CA LEU A 67 -2.96 -4.11 0.75
C LEU A 67 -2.76 -2.60 0.94
N ASN A 68 -1.54 -2.14 0.79
CA ASN A 68 -1.24 -0.71 0.80
C ASN A 68 -1.20 -0.22 -0.65
N GLU A 69 -2.25 0.46 -1.09
CA GLU A 69 -2.50 0.85 -2.47
C GLU A 69 -2.73 -0.32 -3.44
N THR A 70 -3.12 0.02 -4.66
CA THR A 70 -3.46 -0.92 -5.72
C THR A 70 -2.28 -1.74 -6.21
N ALA A 71 -1.05 -1.22 -6.07
CA ALA A 71 0.17 -1.90 -6.50
C ALA A 71 0.38 -3.28 -5.86
N THR A 72 -0.29 -3.54 -4.74
CA THR A 72 -0.17 -4.80 -3.98
C THR A 72 -1.29 -5.80 -4.26
N ILE A 73 -2.26 -5.48 -5.13
CA ILE A 73 -3.47 -6.28 -5.36
C ILE A 73 -3.17 -7.71 -5.79
N PHE A 74 -2.09 -7.93 -6.53
CA PHE A 74 -1.74 -9.25 -7.01
C PHE A 74 -1.36 -10.23 -5.87
N ALA A 75 -1.11 -9.75 -4.64
CA ALA A 75 -0.97 -10.63 -3.48
C ALA A 75 -2.30 -11.31 -3.10
N ALA A 76 -3.42 -10.59 -3.21
CA ALA A 76 -4.75 -11.17 -3.02
C ALA A 76 -5.08 -12.22 -4.11
N PHE A 77 -4.68 -11.95 -5.37
CA PHE A 77 -4.77 -12.92 -6.45
C PHE A 77 -3.94 -14.17 -6.22
N ALA A 78 -2.71 -14.02 -5.76
CA ALA A 78 -1.84 -15.16 -5.45
C ALA A 78 -2.45 -16.05 -4.36
N ARG A 79 -3.10 -15.44 -3.35
CA ARG A 79 -3.83 -16.17 -2.32
C ARG A 79 -5.07 -16.87 -2.89
N LEU A 80 -5.83 -16.19 -3.73
CA LEU A 80 -7.00 -16.74 -4.40
C LEU A 80 -6.63 -17.98 -5.24
N ASP A 81 -5.58 -17.86 -6.05
CA ASP A 81 -5.06 -18.95 -6.88
C ASP A 81 -4.62 -20.15 -6.06
N GLU A 82 -3.93 -19.91 -4.95
CA GLU A 82 -3.53 -20.98 -4.03
C GLU A 82 -4.72 -21.73 -3.46
N LEU A 83 -5.74 -21.02 -2.97
CA LEU A 83 -6.93 -21.64 -2.40
C LEU A 83 -7.65 -22.51 -3.43
N CYS A 84 -7.83 -21.99 -4.63
CA CYS A 84 -8.47 -22.74 -5.73
C CYS A 84 -7.61 -23.92 -6.20
N ALA A 85 -6.29 -23.76 -6.30
CA ALA A 85 -5.38 -24.85 -6.66
C ALA A 85 -5.35 -25.96 -5.60
N ASN A 86 -5.69 -25.65 -4.36
CA ASN A 86 -5.83 -26.61 -3.25
C ASN A 86 -7.26 -27.19 -3.12
N GLY A 87 -8.14 -26.94 -4.10
CA GLY A 87 -9.44 -27.57 -4.20
C GLY A 87 -10.63 -26.75 -3.67
N MET A 88 -10.40 -25.51 -3.18
CA MET A 88 -11.51 -24.62 -2.82
C MET A 88 -12.22 -24.13 -4.09
N ASN A 89 -13.54 -24.09 -4.10
CA ASN A 89 -14.24 -23.51 -5.25
C ASN A 89 -14.03 -21.99 -5.30
N LEU A 90 -14.15 -21.42 -6.50
CA LEU A 90 -13.83 -20.01 -6.74
C LEU A 90 -14.66 -19.05 -5.86
N TYR A 91 -15.94 -19.30 -5.72
CA TYR A 91 -16.83 -18.44 -4.93
C TYR A 91 -16.42 -18.43 -3.44
N GLU A 92 -16.20 -19.60 -2.86
CA GLU A 92 -15.73 -19.73 -1.47
C GLU A 92 -14.36 -19.08 -1.27
N ALA A 93 -13.46 -19.26 -2.24
CA ALA A 93 -12.13 -18.66 -2.21
C ALA A 93 -12.20 -17.12 -2.27
N ILE A 94 -13.06 -16.55 -3.11
CA ILE A 94 -13.29 -15.09 -3.15
C ILE A 94 -13.83 -14.59 -1.80
N VAL A 95 -14.84 -15.27 -1.24
CA VAL A 95 -15.40 -14.90 0.07
C VAL A 95 -14.34 -14.98 1.17
N TYR A 96 -13.51 -16.00 1.15
CA TYR A 96 -12.41 -16.16 2.09
C TYR A 96 -11.38 -15.02 1.95
N VAL A 97 -10.91 -14.76 0.73
CA VAL A 97 -9.94 -13.69 0.46
C VAL A 97 -10.48 -12.33 0.90
N ARG A 98 -11.73 -12.01 0.58
CA ARG A 98 -12.39 -10.76 1.00
C ARG A 98 -12.35 -10.56 2.51
N LYS A 99 -12.69 -11.57 3.29
CA LYS A 99 -12.72 -11.51 4.75
C LYS A 99 -11.34 -11.41 5.41
N HIS A 100 -10.30 -11.84 4.70
CA HIS A 100 -8.93 -11.89 5.22
C HIS A 100 -7.98 -10.92 4.50
N THR A 101 -8.54 -9.93 3.81
CA THR A 101 -7.76 -8.89 3.13
C THR A 101 -8.34 -7.52 3.45
N LEU A 102 -7.46 -6.58 3.82
CA LEU A 102 -7.77 -5.17 4.06
C LEU A 102 -7.19 -4.34 2.92
N TYR A 103 -7.86 -3.25 2.57
CA TYR A 103 -7.37 -2.33 1.55
C TYR A 103 -7.24 -0.92 2.11
N THR A 104 -6.03 -0.36 2.04
CA THR A 104 -5.75 1.04 2.36
C THR A 104 -5.53 1.82 1.07
N ASN A 105 -6.44 2.77 0.80
CA ASN A 105 -6.36 3.62 -0.37
C ASN A 105 -5.77 4.99 -0.01
N HIS A 106 -4.74 5.41 -0.76
CA HIS A 106 -4.08 6.71 -0.64
C HIS A 106 -4.43 7.65 -1.80
N THR A 107 -4.88 7.10 -2.93
CA THR A 107 -5.06 7.82 -4.19
C THR A 107 -6.53 7.96 -4.55
N LEU A 108 -7.00 9.22 -4.71
CA LEU A 108 -8.38 9.54 -5.12
C LEU A 108 -8.47 10.08 -6.54
N LEU A 109 -7.32 10.46 -7.11
CA LEU A 109 -7.27 11.03 -8.46
C LEU A 109 -7.29 9.92 -9.50
N GLN A 110 -8.36 9.82 -10.26
CA GLN A 110 -8.51 8.81 -11.30
C GLN A 110 -7.35 8.83 -12.30
N ALA A 111 -6.81 10.00 -12.62
CA ALA A 111 -5.66 10.13 -13.52
C ALA A 111 -4.35 9.53 -12.97
N ALA A 112 -4.28 9.29 -11.65
CA ALA A 112 -3.13 8.66 -11.00
C ALA A 112 -3.36 7.18 -10.69
N GLU A 113 -4.55 6.64 -10.99
CA GLU A 113 -4.83 5.22 -10.86
C GLU A 113 -4.25 4.46 -12.06
N PRO A 114 -3.47 3.39 -11.85
CA PRO A 114 -3.01 2.57 -12.95
C PRO A 114 -4.19 1.89 -13.65
N GLU A 115 -4.14 1.84 -14.96
CA GLU A 115 -4.99 1.00 -15.79
C GLU A 115 -4.11 0.15 -16.70
N PHE A 116 -4.40 -1.14 -16.78
CA PHE A 116 -3.63 -2.07 -17.61
C PHE A 116 -4.47 -2.60 -18.76
N HIS A 117 -3.93 -2.56 -19.95
CA HIS A 117 -4.61 -3.10 -21.13
C HIS A 117 -4.43 -4.62 -21.21
N ARG A 118 -5.43 -5.33 -21.73
CA ARG A 118 -5.41 -6.79 -21.90
C ARG A 118 -4.17 -7.28 -22.63
N SER A 119 -3.76 -6.57 -23.68
CA SER A 119 -2.56 -6.90 -24.46
C SER A 119 -1.25 -6.90 -23.66
N GLN A 120 -1.19 -6.13 -22.56
CA GLN A 120 -0.02 -6.14 -21.69
C GLN A 120 0.08 -7.47 -20.94
N PHE A 121 -1.06 -8.01 -20.48
CA PHE A 121 -1.11 -9.34 -19.87
C PHE A 121 -0.81 -10.46 -20.89
N GLU A 122 -1.24 -10.30 -22.13
CA GLU A 122 -0.91 -11.24 -23.21
C GLU A 122 0.58 -11.22 -23.54
N LYS A 123 1.18 -10.04 -23.61
CA LYS A 123 2.60 -9.83 -23.88
C LYS A 123 3.50 -10.32 -22.75
N LEU A 124 3.18 -9.94 -21.52
CA LEU A 124 3.97 -10.31 -20.33
C LEU A 124 3.67 -11.73 -19.84
N GLY A 125 2.55 -12.30 -20.27
CA GLY A 125 2.02 -13.54 -19.76
C GLY A 125 1.28 -13.34 -18.43
N LEU A 126 0.27 -14.17 -18.19
CA LEU A 126 -0.35 -14.23 -16.86
C LEU A 126 0.63 -14.94 -15.92
N PRO A 127 0.99 -14.30 -14.79
CA PRO A 127 1.92 -14.92 -13.88
C PRO A 127 1.33 -16.25 -13.41
N ASN A 128 2.05 -17.32 -13.61
CA ASN A 128 1.87 -18.69 -13.07
C ASN A 128 0.57 -18.95 -12.26
N ILE A 129 -0.58 -18.47 -12.76
CA ILE A 129 -1.89 -18.77 -12.17
C ILE A 129 -2.19 -20.24 -12.48
N LYS A 130 -2.27 -21.06 -11.44
CA LYS A 130 -2.45 -22.49 -11.53
C LYS A 130 -3.92 -22.86 -11.78
N SER A 131 -4.84 -22.14 -11.14
CA SER A 131 -6.27 -22.38 -11.25
C SER A 131 -6.83 -21.74 -12.52
N ASN A 132 -7.41 -22.58 -13.41
CA ASN A 132 -8.09 -22.07 -14.58
C ASN A 132 -9.31 -21.20 -14.22
N ALA A 133 -10.02 -21.52 -13.13
CA ALA A 133 -11.15 -20.73 -12.66
C ALA A 133 -10.71 -19.29 -12.27
N VAL A 134 -9.57 -19.15 -11.58
CA VAL A 134 -9.02 -17.83 -11.22
C VAL A 134 -8.56 -17.07 -12.46
N ARG A 135 -7.96 -17.77 -13.42
CA ARG A 135 -7.55 -17.15 -14.70
C ARG A 135 -8.75 -16.63 -15.47
N CYS A 136 -9.80 -17.42 -15.62
CA CYS A 136 -11.04 -16.99 -16.28
C CYS A 136 -11.65 -15.81 -15.54
N TRP A 137 -11.76 -15.89 -14.23
CA TRP A 137 -12.31 -14.81 -13.41
C TRP A 137 -11.52 -13.50 -13.55
N LEU A 138 -10.18 -13.54 -13.59
CA LEU A 138 -9.35 -12.36 -13.85
C LEU A 138 -9.67 -11.76 -15.24
N MET A 139 -9.82 -12.60 -16.26
CA MET A 139 -10.17 -12.12 -17.60
C MET A 139 -11.55 -11.45 -17.68
N GLU A 140 -12.49 -11.86 -16.84
CA GLU A 140 -13.80 -11.23 -16.70
C GLU A 140 -13.77 -9.86 -16.01
N GLN A 141 -12.63 -9.51 -15.34
CA GLN A 141 -12.48 -8.21 -14.71
C GLN A 141 -12.22 -7.08 -15.69
N PHE A 142 -11.77 -7.41 -16.90
CA PHE A 142 -11.52 -6.40 -17.93
C PHE A 142 -12.83 -5.76 -18.40
N ARG A 143 -12.81 -4.42 -18.52
CA ARG A 143 -13.86 -3.61 -19.10
C ARG A 143 -13.26 -2.79 -20.25
N ASN A 144 -13.81 -2.92 -21.46
CA ASN A 144 -13.25 -2.30 -22.67
C ASN A 144 -11.73 -2.57 -22.78
N ASP A 145 -11.34 -3.84 -22.60
CA ASP A 145 -9.96 -4.32 -22.61
C ASP A 145 -9.02 -3.67 -21.56
N ARG A 146 -9.56 -3.01 -20.55
CA ARG A 146 -8.80 -2.41 -19.46
C ARG A 146 -9.13 -3.05 -18.13
N LEU A 147 -8.08 -3.33 -17.37
CA LEU A 147 -8.13 -3.76 -15.98
C LEU A 147 -7.82 -2.55 -15.09
N ARG A 148 -8.68 -2.31 -14.11
CA ARG A 148 -8.48 -1.27 -13.09
C ARG A 148 -8.18 -1.94 -11.75
N PRO A 149 -6.92 -1.93 -11.28
CA PRO A 149 -6.51 -2.57 -10.04
C PRO A 149 -7.32 -2.13 -8.81
N ASN A 150 -7.77 -0.86 -8.78
CA ASN A 150 -8.59 -0.34 -7.69
C ASN A 150 -9.95 -1.04 -7.58
N LEU A 151 -10.60 -1.34 -8.71
CA LEU A 151 -11.86 -2.11 -8.71
C LEU A 151 -11.64 -3.54 -8.21
N LEU A 152 -10.50 -4.15 -8.55
CA LEU A 152 -10.13 -5.45 -8.02
C LEU A 152 -9.88 -5.41 -6.50
N ALA A 153 -9.19 -4.38 -6.01
CA ALA A 153 -8.97 -4.20 -4.59
C ALA A 153 -10.29 -4.05 -3.83
N ILE A 154 -11.23 -3.30 -4.40
CA ILE A 154 -12.59 -3.16 -3.85
C ILE A 154 -13.33 -4.49 -3.83
N GLU A 155 -13.22 -5.29 -4.88
CA GLU A 155 -13.89 -6.58 -5.02
C GLU A 155 -13.33 -7.64 -4.06
N LEU A 156 -12.01 -7.68 -3.89
CA LEU A 156 -11.32 -8.70 -3.10
C LEU A 156 -11.11 -8.32 -1.64
N THR A 157 -11.70 -7.21 -1.16
CA THR A 157 -11.58 -6.80 0.23
C THR A 157 -12.93 -6.44 0.84
N GLU A 158 -13.16 -6.85 2.08
CA GLU A 158 -14.34 -6.45 2.84
C GLU A 158 -14.09 -5.13 3.56
N ALA A 159 -12.97 -5.02 4.29
CA ALA A 159 -12.61 -3.81 5.00
C ALA A 159 -11.70 -2.91 4.16
N LYS A 160 -12.06 -1.63 4.08
CA LYS A 160 -11.38 -0.61 3.30
C LYS A 160 -11.22 0.66 4.10
N ASN A 161 -10.05 1.27 4.07
CA ASN A 161 -9.84 2.56 4.71
C ASN A 161 -9.20 3.58 3.77
N GLY A 162 -9.58 4.84 3.99
CA GLY A 162 -8.90 6.00 3.47
C GLY A 162 -8.04 6.64 4.57
N VAL A 163 -6.95 7.26 4.17
CA VAL A 163 -5.86 7.72 5.06
C VAL A 163 -6.14 9.02 5.82
N SER A 164 -7.36 9.53 5.75
CA SER A 164 -7.84 10.65 6.57
C SER A 164 -9.37 10.73 6.56
N LYS A 165 -9.94 11.52 7.48
CA LYS A 165 -11.39 11.81 7.49
C LYS A 165 -11.85 12.46 6.18
N LEU A 166 -11.08 13.39 5.63
CA LEU A 166 -11.40 14.04 4.36
C LEU A 166 -11.35 13.01 3.22
N HIS A 167 -10.30 12.19 3.15
CA HIS A 167 -10.13 11.15 2.14
C HIS A 167 -11.34 10.20 2.12
N ALA A 168 -11.70 9.61 3.26
CA ALA A 168 -12.83 8.69 3.35
C ALA A 168 -14.17 9.34 2.96
N ARG A 169 -14.35 10.63 3.26
CA ARG A 169 -15.57 11.39 2.93
C ARG A 169 -15.71 11.67 1.44
N VAL A 170 -14.59 12.04 0.76
CA VAL A 170 -14.62 12.43 -0.65
C VAL A 170 -14.40 11.23 -1.60
N ALA A 171 -13.97 10.08 -1.09
CA ALA A 171 -13.84 8.86 -1.87
C ALA A 171 -15.18 8.51 -2.54
N ASN A 172 -15.19 8.46 -3.87
CA ASN A 172 -16.39 8.22 -4.68
C ASN A 172 -16.21 7.00 -5.59
N PHE A 173 -15.73 5.92 -4.99
CA PHE A 173 -15.62 4.65 -5.69
C PHE A 173 -16.95 3.92 -5.72
N ARG A 174 -17.16 3.18 -6.81
CA ARG A 174 -18.31 2.34 -7.00
C ARG A 174 -17.88 0.91 -7.25
N ASP A 175 -18.62 -0.04 -6.69
CA ASP A 175 -18.43 -1.45 -6.95
C ASP A 175 -19.05 -1.88 -8.30
N ARG A 176 -19.07 -3.18 -8.56
CA ARG A 176 -19.66 -3.74 -9.80
C ARG A 176 -21.16 -3.49 -9.97
N ASN A 177 -21.86 -3.36 -8.85
CA ASN A 177 -23.31 -3.10 -8.85
C ASN A 177 -23.61 -1.60 -8.96
N ASN A 178 -22.57 -0.77 -9.14
CA ASN A 178 -22.65 0.69 -9.12
C ASN A 178 -23.02 1.26 -7.73
N ASP A 179 -22.89 0.46 -6.67
CA ASP A 179 -23.11 0.92 -5.31
C ASP A 179 -21.90 1.71 -4.78
N LYS A 180 -22.17 2.76 -4.01
CA LYS A 180 -21.11 3.56 -3.41
C LYS A 180 -20.35 2.76 -2.37
N VAL A 181 -19.02 2.63 -2.56
CA VAL A 181 -18.13 1.96 -1.63
C VAL A 181 -17.82 2.86 -0.43
N LYS A 182 -17.98 2.33 0.78
CA LYS A 182 -17.66 3.03 2.02
C LYS A 182 -16.21 2.73 2.43
N PHE A 183 -15.47 3.80 2.74
CA PHE A 183 -14.14 3.72 3.31
C PHE A 183 -14.19 4.20 4.77
N GLN A 184 -13.56 3.45 5.67
CA GLN A 184 -13.32 3.92 7.04
C GLN A 184 -12.23 4.99 7.03
N ALA A 185 -12.35 5.97 7.91
CA ALA A 185 -11.32 7.00 8.07
C ALA A 185 -10.31 6.53 9.10
N ILE A 186 -9.11 6.15 8.65
CA ILE A 186 -7.97 5.85 9.51
C ILE A 186 -6.85 6.79 9.11
N THR A 187 -6.63 7.83 9.90
CA THR A 187 -5.58 8.82 9.61
C THR A 187 -4.22 8.18 9.74
N ASN A 188 -3.36 8.42 8.76
CA ASN A 188 -1.99 7.93 8.80
C ASN A 188 -1.28 8.44 10.06
N GLY A 189 -0.55 7.54 10.71
CA GLY A 189 0.38 7.90 11.76
C GLY A 189 1.61 8.60 11.20
N ILE A 190 2.29 9.32 12.08
CA ILE A 190 3.58 9.96 11.80
C ILE A 190 4.53 9.60 12.93
N ASP A 191 5.74 9.23 12.58
CA ASP A 191 6.82 9.09 13.55
C ASP A 191 7.52 10.42 13.74
N LEU A 192 7.28 11.05 14.89
CA LEU A 192 7.85 12.35 15.18
C LEU A 192 9.37 12.35 15.24
N GLU A 193 9.99 11.26 15.71
CA GLU A 193 11.44 11.16 15.82
C GLU A 193 12.14 11.14 14.45
N THR A 194 11.45 10.60 13.44
CA THR A 194 11.93 10.60 12.04
C THR A 194 11.73 11.95 11.35
N TRP A 195 10.59 12.62 11.61
CA TRP A 195 10.13 13.74 10.78
C TRP A 195 10.33 15.12 11.42
N VAL A 196 10.62 15.17 12.72
CA VAL A 196 10.74 16.43 13.46
C VAL A 196 12.14 16.55 14.02
N LEU A 197 12.74 17.74 13.90
CA LEU A 197 14.08 17.99 14.45
C LEU A 197 14.13 17.72 15.96
N PRO A 198 15.22 17.13 16.47
CA PRO A 198 15.37 16.79 17.89
C PRO A 198 15.11 17.98 18.82
N GLU A 199 15.59 19.18 18.45
CA GLU A 199 15.40 20.41 19.22
C GLU A 199 13.92 20.85 19.27
N THR A 200 13.17 20.59 18.19
CA THR A 200 11.73 20.86 18.15
C THR A 200 11.00 19.88 19.06
N LEU A 201 11.35 18.59 19.01
CA LEU A 201 10.80 17.60 19.92
C LEU A 201 11.10 17.91 21.37
N GLN A 202 12.31 18.34 21.67
CA GLN A 202 12.69 18.76 23.03
C GLN A 202 11.87 19.97 23.49
N THR A 203 11.65 20.94 22.61
CA THR A 203 10.78 22.08 22.92
C THR A 203 9.36 21.61 23.20
N TYR A 204 8.79 20.73 22.41
CA TYR A 204 7.46 20.18 22.62
C TYR A 204 7.34 19.39 23.93
N ARG A 205 8.37 18.61 24.30
CA ARG A 205 8.42 17.91 25.59
C ARG A 205 8.47 18.89 26.75
N ASN A 206 9.32 19.92 26.66
CA ASN A 206 9.49 20.93 27.71
C ASN A 206 8.20 21.73 27.98
N HIS A 207 7.40 21.96 26.95
CA HIS A 207 6.10 22.63 27.08
C HIS A 207 4.95 21.65 27.35
N GLY A 208 5.24 20.36 27.49
CA GLY A 208 4.23 19.32 27.73
C GLY A 208 3.22 19.13 26.60
N ILE A 209 3.58 19.52 25.37
CA ILE A 209 2.77 19.32 24.16
C ILE A 209 2.71 17.84 23.81
N ILE A 210 3.85 17.16 23.94
CA ILE A 210 3.99 15.71 23.77
C ILE A 210 4.53 15.07 25.04
N ASP A 211 4.18 13.82 25.27
CA ASP A 211 4.69 13.02 26.38
C ASP A 211 6.08 12.43 26.08
N LYS A 212 6.60 11.61 26.99
CA LYS A 212 7.89 10.93 26.83
C LYS A 212 7.95 9.94 25.66
N PHE A 213 6.81 9.51 25.18
CA PHE A 213 6.68 8.60 24.03
C PHE A 213 6.43 9.33 22.71
N GLY A 214 6.38 10.67 22.72
CA GLY A 214 6.07 11.49 21.54
C GLY A 214 4.57 11.58 21.21
N LEU A 215 3.69 11.15 22.12
CA LEU A 215 2.26 11.23 21.91
C LEU A 215 1.73 12.61 22.37
N PRO A 216 0.77 13.21 21.64
CA PRO A 216 0.13 14.44 22.06
C PRO A 216 -0.55 14.28 23.43
N THR A 217 -0.39 15.26 24.31
CA THR A 217 -1.11 15.32 25.58
C THR A 217 -2.56 15.77 25.35
N ASN A 218 -3.45 15.56 26.32
CA ASN A 218 -4.88 15.90 26.18
C ASN A 218 -5.12 17.38 25.87
N ASP A 219 -4.26 18.25 26.36
CA ASP A 219 -4.29 19.72 26.22
C ASP A 219 -3.23 20.25 25.23
N PHE A 220 -2.75 19.36 24.31
CA PHE A 220 -1.66 19.69 23.38
C PHE A 220 -1.95 20.92 22.53
N SER A 221 -3.21 21.14 22.14
CA SER A 221 -3.59 22.27 21.28
C SER A 221 -3.40 23.61 22.01
N GLU A 222 -3.88 23.70 23.26
CA GLU A 222 -3.73 24.90 24.08
C GLU A 222 -2.25 25.20 24.37
N LYS A 223 -1.48 24.15 24.67
CA LYS A 223 -0.04 24.25 24.89
C LYS A 223 0.73 24.66 23.64
N LEU A 224 0.32 24.15 22.48
CA LEU A 224 0.91 24.55 21.20
C LEU A 224 0.65 26.05 20.92
N ASP A 225 -0.57 26.51 21.18
CA ASP A 225 -0.95 27.92 21.01
C ASP A 225 -0.26 28.84 22.02
N SER A 226 0.18 28.31 23.16
CA SER A 226 0.93 29.05 24.19
C SER A 226 2.42 29.25 23.87
N LEU A 227 2.96 28.61 22.83
CA LEU A 227 4.36 28.82 22.43
C LEU A 227 4.61 30.28 22.10
N SER A 228 5.69 30.83 22.65
CA SER A 228 6.06 32.21 22.40
C SER A 228 6.47 32.44 20.95
N SER A 229 6.31 33.67 20.47
CA SER A 229 6.81 34.05 19.14
C SER A 229 8.35 33.93 19.02
N THR A 230 9.05 33.91 20.15
CA THR A 230 10.49 33.68 20.21
C THR A 230 10.81 32.21 19.96
N ASP A 231 10.08 31.29 20.62
CA ASP A 231 10.22 29.84 20.39
C ASP A 231 9.92 29.49 18.94
N LEU A 232 8.83 30.00 18.41
CA LEU A 232 8.45 29.73 17.00
C LEU A 232 9.50 30.26 16.02
N ARG A 233 10.07 31.46 16.24
CA ARG A 233 11.17 31.98 15.41
C ARG A 233 12.43 31.15 15.53
N TYR A 234 12.74 30.69 16.73
CA TYR A 234 13.89 29.82 16.97
C TYR A 234 13.75 28.49 16.21
N LEU A 235 12.63 27.79 16.38
CA LEU A 235 12.37 26.53 15.69
C LEU A 235 12.40 26.69 14.16
N LYS A 236 11.82 27.76 13.61
CA LYS A 236 11.87 28.07 12.19
C LYS A 236 13.30 28.33 11.69
N LYS A 237 14.14 28.99 12.49
CA LYS A 237 15.56 29.23 12.18
C LYS A 237 16.34 27.93 12.14
N LEU A 238 16.10 27.02 13.10
CA LEU A 238 16.72 25.69 13.12
C LEU A 238 16.35 24.88 11.87
N GLY A 239 15.08 24.80 11.53
CA GLY A 239 14.61 24.10 10.35
C GLY A 239 15.24 24.62 9.05
N ARG A 240 15.36 25.94 8.90
CA ARG A 240 16.06 26.54 7.75
C ARG A 240 17.54 26.22 7.71
N LYS A 241 18.20 26.23 8.86
CA LYS A 241 19.64 25.89 8.96
C LYS A 241 19.88 24.45 8.52
N GLU A 242 19.04 23.52 8.99
CA GLU A 242 19.17 22.10 8.62
C GLU A 242 18.87 21.87 7.14
N LEU A 243 17.82 22.49 6.60
CA LEU A 243 17.52 22.43 5.18
C LEU A 243 18.70 22.91 4.33
N ASN A 244 19.30 24.05 4.68
CA ASN A 244 20.46 24.56 3.96
C ASN A 244 21.68 23.61 4.03
N ARG A 245 21.86 22.89 5.16
CA ARG A 245 22.94 21.91 5.29
C ARG A 245 22.77 20.70 4.37
N VAL A 246 21.52 20.35 4.06
CA VAL A 246 21.23 19.21 3.17
C VAL A 246 21.28 19.60 1.68
N LEU A 247 21.00 20.89 1.37
CA LEU A 247 20.96 21.38 -0.01
C LEU A 247 22.31 21.87 -0.54
N LEU A 248 23.29 22.10 0.33
CA LEU A 248 24.65 22.54 0.01
C LEU A 248 25.67 21.42 0.23
#